data_aa65f47f70883d2394e5ad8d7a40a1a9
#
_entry.id   aa65f47f70883d2394e5ad8d7a40a1a9
#
_cell.length_a   1.000
_cell.length_b   1.000
_cell.length_c   1.000
_cell.angle_alpha   90.00
_cell.angle_beta   90.00
_cell.angle_gamma   90.00
#
_symmetry.space_group_name_H-M   'P 1'
#
loop_
_entity.id
_entity.type
_entity.pdbx_description
1 polymer ?
#
loop_
_entity_poly.entity_id
_entity_poly.type
_entity_poly.pdbx_seq_one_letter_code
_entity_poly.pdbx_strand_id
1 'polypeptide(L)'
;MMHQALKDILNTLGEAERAGGRVLHEVEALAQSDELRALLKKVGHDEGYYAGELSVHVRRLGGQPSNKTGDFVEKVRAIPSFKAKLELLNKGQRWVIRKIQETLPSVTDR
;
A
#
# COMPACT_ATOMS: atom_id res chain seq x y z
N MET A 1 -1.29 17.75 -17.05
CA MET A 1 -1.90 16.98 -18.07
C MET A 1 -1.70 15.52 -17.77
N MET A 2 -1.23 14.77 -18.77
CA MET A 2 -1.06 13.34 -18.60
C MET A 2 -0.08 13.00 -17.48
N HIS A 3 1.04 13.75 -17.38
CA HIS A 3 2.00 13.54 -16.31
C HIS A 3 1.41 13.83 -14.93
N GLN A 4 0.53 14.81 -14.83
CA GLN A 4 -0.08 15.13 -13.53
C GLN A 4 -1.03 14.01 -13.09
N ALA A 5 -1.84 13.48 -14.00
CA ALA A 5 -2.72 12.36 -13.69
C ALA A 5 -1.93 11.12 -13.26
N LEU A 6 -0.82 10.85 -13.95
CA LEU A 6 0.04 9.72 -13.60
C LEU A 6 0.71 9.91 -12.25
N LYS A 7 1.20 11.12 -11.95
CA LYS A 7 1.77 11.42 -10.65
C LYS A 7 0.76 11.22 -9.52
N ASP A 8 -0.48 11.64 -9.74
CA ASP A 8 -1.53 11.51 -8.74
C ASP A 8 -1.83 10.02 -8.47
N ILE A 9 -1.91 9.21 -9.52
CA ILE A 9 -2.15 7.79 -9.38
C ILE A 9 -1.00 7.11 -8.63
N LEU A 10 0.24 7.44 -8.99
CA LEU A 10 1.41 6.85 -8.32
C LEU A 10 1.47 7.25 -6.85
N ASN A 11 1.11 8.49 -6.53
CA ASN A 11 1.03 8.91 -5.13
C ASN A 11 -0.07 8.17 -4.38
N THR A 12 -1.23 7.97 -5.01
CA THR A 12 -2.32 7.22 -4.39
C THR A 12 -1.91 5.79 -4.09
N LEU A 13 -1.23 5.13 -5.05
CA LEU A 13 -0.72 3.78 -4.85
C LEU A 13 0.34 3.74 -3.76
N GLY A 14 1.22 4.73 -3.73
CA GLY A 14 2.25 4.83 -2.69
C GLY A 14 1.66 4.98 -1.31
N GLU A 15 0.60 5.79 -1.18
CA GLU A 15 -0.11 5.94 0.08
C GLU A 15 -0.74 4.62 0.53
N ALA A 16 -1.34 3.87 -0.42
CA ALA A 16 -1.95 2.59 -0.12
C ALA A 16 -0.91 1.56 0.33
N GLU A 17 0.24 1.51 -0.35
CA GLU A 17 1.31 0.58 0.03
C GLU A 17 1.89 0.94 1.40
N ARG A 18 2.05 2.22 1.69
CA ARG A 18 2.53 2.68 2.99
C ARG A 18 1.53 2.35 4.09
N ALA A 19 0.23 2.55 3.82
CA ALA A 19 -0.82 2.21 4.77
C ALA A 19 -0.84 0.71 5.04
N GLY A 20 -0.73 -0.11 4.00
CA GLY A 20 -0.67 -1.57 4.14
C GLY A 20 0.51 -2.01 4.97
N GLY A 21 1.69 -1.45 4.73
CA GLY A 21 2.88 -1.76 5.50
C GLY A 21 2.73 -1.42 6.97
N ARG A 22 2.14 -0.28 7.27
CA ARG A 22 1.90 0.14 8.66
C ARG A 22 0.89 -0.78 9.34
N VAL A 23 -0.21 -1.12 8.65
CA VAL A 23 -1.20 -2.05 9.18
C VAL A 23 -0.59 -3.40 9.45
N LEU A 24 0.21 -3.91 8.52
CA LEU A 24 0.87 -5.21 8.68
C LEU A 24 1.81 -5.21 9.87
N HIS A 25 2.51 -4.12 10.10
CA HIS A 25 3.38 -4.00 11.26
C HIS A 25 2.58 -4.09 12.58
N GLU A 26 1.42 -3.42 12.64
CA GLU A 26 0.58 -3.45 13.82
C GLU A 26 -0.09 -4.80 14.01
N VAL A 27 -0.56 -5.42 12.93
CA VAL A 27 -1.25 -6.71 12.97
C VAL A 27 -0.27 -7.84 13.31
N GLU A 28 0.99 -7.71 12.88
CA GLU A 28 2.05 -8.65 13.21
C GLU A 28 2.13 -8.89 14.71
N ALA A 29 2.02 -7.83 15.50
CA ALA A 29 2.09 -7.93 16.96
C ALA A 29 0.93 -8.73 17.55
N LEU A 30 -0.17 -8.87 16.82
CA LEU A 30 -1.35 -9.61 17.28
C LEU A 30 -1.34 -11.08 16.84
N ALA A 31 -0.39 -11.47 16.01
CA ALA A 31 -0.31 -12.84 15.49
C ALA A 31 0.03 -13.82 16.61
N GLN A 32 -0.66 -14.96 16.62
CA GLN A 32 -0.50 -15.93 17.70
C GLN A 32 0.49 -17.06 17.38
N SER A 33 1.02 -17.08 16.17
CA SER A 33 2.04 -18.05 15.81
C SER A 33 3.26 -17.35 15.22
N ASP A 34 4.44 -17.93 15.42
CA ASP A 34 5.67 -17.36 14.87
C ASP A 34 5.65 -17.41 13.35
N GLU A 35 5.06 -18.47 12.78
CA GLU A 35 4.99 -18.60 11.33
C GLU A 35 4.14 -17.51 10.72
N LEU A 36 2.98 -17.23 11.30
CA LEU A 36 2.10 -16.17 10.80
C LEU A 36 2.76 -14.80 10.99
N ARG A 37 3.42 -14.60 12.12
CA ARG A 37 4.12 -13.33 12.39
C ARG A 37 5.21 -13.08 11.36
N ALA A 38 5.99 -14.11 11.02
CA ALA A 38 7.05 -13.99 10.02
C ALA A 38 6.49 -13.67 8.64
N LEU A 39 5.37 -14.29 8.28
CA LEU A 39 4.72 -14.03 7.00
C LEU A 39 4.22 -12.58 6.92
N LEU A 40 3.54 -12.11 7.97
CA LEU A 40 3.03 -10.74 8.00
C LEU A 40 4.17 -9.73 7.95
N LYS A 41 5.27 -10.02 8.61
CA LYS A 41 6.46 -9.16 8.58
C LYS A 41 7.03 -9.06 7.18
N LYS A 42 7.12 -10.18 6.47
CA LYS A 42 7.64 -10.20 5.12
C LYS A 42 6.76 -9.40 4.16
N VAL A 43 5.44 -9.59 4.23
CA VAL A 43 4.52 -8.87 3.36
C VAL A 43 4.58 -7.37 3.66
N GLY A 44 4.66 -6.99 4.94
CA GLY A 44 4.78 -5.59 5.32
C GLY A 44 6.06 -4.95 4.79
N HIS A 45 7.17 -5.69 4.84
CA HIS A 45 8.44 -5.23 4.30
C HIS A 45 8.35 -5.03 2.79
N ASP A 46 7.71 -5.96 2.08
CA ASP A 46 7.52 -5.85 0.64
C ASP A 46 6.68 -4.62 0.27
N GLU A 47 5.63 -4.34 1.03
CA GLU A 47 4.80 -3.17 0.77
C GLU A 47 5.58 -1.86 0.98
N GLY A 48 6.43 -1.81 2.00
CA GLY A 48 7.30 -0.66 2.23
C GLY A 48 8.28 -0.45 1.08
N TYR A 49 8.83 -1.54 0.55
CA TYR A 49 9.72 -1.47 -0.59
C TYR A 49 9.00 -0.87 -1.82
N TYR A 50 7.79 -1.36 -2.11
CA TYR A 50 7.05 -0.86 -3.27
C TYR A 50 6.61 0.59 -3.08
N ALA A 51 6.28 1.00 -1.86
CA ALA A 51 5.97 2.40 -1.59
C ALA A 51 7.18 3.30 -1.91
N GLY A 52 8.38 2.83 -1.56
CA GLY A 52 9.61 3.55 -1.88
C GLY A 52 9.85 3.66 -3.38
N GLU A 53 9.60 2.57 -4.11
CA GLU A 53 9.76 2.57 -5.56
C GLU A 53 8.77 3.51 -6.25
N LEU A 54 7.53 3.54 -5.77
CA LEU A 54 6.53 4.45 -6.32
C LEU A 54 6.93 5.90 -6.08
N SER A 55 7.51 6.21 -4.92
CA SER A 55 8.01 7.56 -4.63
C SER A 55 9.13 7.97 -5.59
N VAL A 56 10.03 7.05 -5.92
CA VAL A 56 11.09 7.32 -6.90
C VAL A 56 10.49 7.70 -8.25
N HIS A 57 9.49 6.96 -8.70
CA HIS A 57 8.85 7.26 -9.98
C HIS A 57 8.13 8.61 -9.98
N VAL A 58 7.49 8.96 -8.86
CA VAL A 58 6.85 10.28 -8.75
C VAL A 58 7.89 11.39 -8.90
N ARG A 59 9.06 11.23 -8.26
CA ARG A 59 10.13 12.23 -8.37
C ARG A 59 10.65 12.33 -9.79
N ARG A 60 10.78 11.21 -10.49
CA ARG A 60 11.26 11.21 -11.89
C ARG A 60 10.31 11.95 -12.81
N LEU A 61 9.03 11.97 -12.47
CA LEU A 61 8.03 12.72 -13.24
C LEU A 61 7.93 14.18 -12.81
N GLY A 62 8.80 14.61 -11.90
CA GLY A 62 8.81 15.99 -11.41
C GLY A 62 7.78 16.27 -10.34
N GLY A 63 7.22 15.22 -9.73
CA GLY A 63 6.22 15.36 -8.69
C GLY A 63 6.82 15.29 -7.30
N GLN A 64 5.96 15.52 -6.32
CA GLN A 64 6.31 15.46 -4.91
C GLN A 64 5.68 14.19 -4.32
N PRO A 65 6.48 13.24 -3.83
CA PRO A 65 5.90 12.04 -3.23
C PRO A 65 5.10 12.38 -1.98
N SER A 66 3.94 11.74 -1.85
CA SER A 66 3.11 11.88 -0.67
C SER A 66 3.68 11.01 0.46
N ASN A 67 3.61 11.49 1.69
CA ASN A 67 3.97 10.68 2.86
C ASN A 67 2.73 10.29 3.67
N LYS A 68 1.54 10.50 3.12
CA LYS A 68 0.29 10.17 3.79
C LYS A 68 -0.04 8.70 3.65
N THR A 69 -0.91 8.21 4.53
CA THR A 69 -1.40 6.83 4.47
C THR A 69 -2.91 6.78 4.25
N GLY A 70 -3.57 7.94 4.12
CA GLY A 70 -5.03 8.00 4.04
C GLY A 70 -5.65 7.58 5.37
N ASP A 71 -6.89 7.15 5.33
CA ASP A 71 -7.63 6.75 6.53
C ASP A 71 -7.68 5.24 6.76
N PHE A 72 -6.97 4.47 5.93
CA PHE A 72 -7.02 3.01 5.99
C PHE A 72 -6.50 2.47 7.33
N VAL A 73 -5.42 3.07 7.85
CA VAL A 73 -4.82 2.63 9.11
C VAL A 73 -5.85 2.76 10.24
N GLU A 74 -6.54 3.90 10.31
CA GLU A 74 -7.55 4.13 11.34
C GLU A 74 -8.73 3.18 11.19
N LYS A 75 -9.15 2.89 9.97
CA LYS A 75 -10.23 1.95 9.71
C LYS A 75 -9.90 0.56 10.24
N VAL A 76 -8.67 0.10 9.99
CA VAL A 76 -8.26 -1.21 10.49
C VAL A 76 -8.14 -1.21 12.00
N ARG A 77 -7.59 -0.15 12.58
CA ARG A 77 -7.47 -0.04 14.04
C ARG A 77 -8.82 -0.13 14.73
N ALA A 78 -9.87 0.39 14.11
CA ALA A 78 -11.22 0.39 14.68
C ALA A 78 -11.86 -1.00 14.70
N ILE A 79 -11.32 -1.96 13.95
CA ILE A 79 -11.87 -3.31 13.88
C ILE A 79 -11.30 -4.13 15.05
N PRO A 80 -12.15 -4.70 15.92
CA PRO A 80 -11.66 -5.40 17.11
C PRO A 80 -11.09 -6.80 16.84
N SER A 81 -11.54 -7.47 15.78
CA SER A 81 -11.16 -8.85 15.52
C SER A 81 -9.95 -8.93 14.61
N PHE A 82 -8.98 -9.77 14.97
CA PHE A 82 -7.80 -10.02 14.15
C PHE A 82 -8.18 -10.53 12.76
N LYS A 83 -9.13 -11.47 12.70
CA LYS A 83 -9.59 -12.02 11.44
C LYS A 83 -10.20 -10.93 10.55
N ALA A 84 -11.02 -10.07 11.12
CA ALA A 84 -11.67 -9.01 10.35
C ALA A 84 -10.64 -7.96 9.89
N LYS A 85 -9.60 -7.71 10.69
CA LYS A 85 -8.49 -6.83 10.26
C LYS A 85 -7.80 -7.40 9.02
N LEU A 86 -7.53 -8.72 9.01
CA LEU A 86 -6.91 -9.36 7.86
C LEU A 86 -7.81 -9.34 6.63
N GLU A 87 -9.11 -9.48 6.82
CA GLU A 87 -10.06 -9.42 5.71
C GLU A 87 -10.07 -8.04 5.06
N LEU A 88 -10.05 -6.99 5.87
CA LEU A 88 -10.02 -5.63 5.33
C LEU A 88 -8.69 -5.35 4.63
N LEU A 89 -7.58 -5.83 5.19
CA LEU A 89 -6.27 -5.69 4.59
C LEU A 89 -6.24 -6.35 3.21
N ASN A 90 -6.77 -7.55 3.11
CA ASN A 90 -6.87 -8.29 1.85
C ASN A 90 -7.66 -7.51 0.80
N LYS A 91 -8.76 -6.91 1.22
CA LYS A 91 -9.59 -6.11 0.34
C LYS A 91 -8.83 -4.91 -0.20
N GLY A 92 -8.05 -4.26 0.66
CA GLY A 92 -7.20 -3.14 0.27
C GLY A 92 -6.13 -3.55 -0.75
N GLN A 93 -5.53 -4.72 -0.56
CA GLN A 93 -4.52 -5.24 -1.48
C GLN A 93 -5.12 -5.54 -2.86
N ARG A 94 -6.32 -6.07 -2.91
CA ARG A 94 -7.02 -6.30 -4.17
C ARG A 94 -7.29 -5.00 -4.90
N TRP A 95 -7.63 -3.95 -4.16
CA TRP A 95 -7.85 -2.63 -4.74
C TRP A 95 -6.57 -2.11 -5.39
N VAL A 96 -5.43 -2.27 -4.71
CA VAL A 96 -4.13 -1.83 -5.25
C VAL A 96 -3.81 -2.57 -6.54
N ILE A 97 -3.99 -3.89 -6.55
CA ILE A 97 -3.74 -4.69 -7.75
C ILE A 97 -4.59 -4.21 -8.91
N ARG A 98 -5.86 -3.94 -8.66
CA ARG A 98 -6.77 -3.45 -9.69
C ARG A 98 -6.31 -2.11 -10.24
N LYS A 99 -5.88 -1.19 -9.36
CA LYS A 99 -5.39 0.11 -9.79
C LYS A 99 -4.13 0.00 -10.63
N ILE A 100 -3.24 -0.92 -10.28
CA ILE A 100 -2.04 -1.18 -11.07
C ILE A 100 -2.42 -1.66 -12.46
N GLN A 101 -3.34 -2.60 -12.55
CA GLN A 101 -3.80 -3.13 -13.84
C GLN A 101 -4.43 -2.04 -14.72
N GLU A 102 -5.19 -1.14 -14.12
CA GLU A 102 -5.80 -0.03 -14.84
C GLU A 102 -4.78 1.00 -15.31
N THR A 103 -3.69 1.13 -14.58
CA THR A 103 -2.69 2.17 -14.84
C THR A 103 -1.61 1.73 -15.81
N LEU A 104 -1.30 0.44 -15.86
CA LEU A 104 -0.21 -0.08 -16.69
C LEU A 104 -0.23 0.38 -18.15
N PRO A 105 -1.38 0.42 -18.84
CA PRO A 105 -1.37 0.89 -20.22
C PRO A 105 -0.81 2.30 -20.39
N SER A 106 -1.00 3.17 -19.41
CA SER A 106 -0.47 4.54 -19.46
C SER A 106 1.04 4.58 -19.22
N VAL A 107 1.55 3.64 -18.43
CA VAL A 107 2.97 3.62 -18.07
C VAL A 107 3.82 2.97 -19.15
N THR A 108 3.31 1.92 -19.77
CA THR A 108 4.07 1.14 -20.74
C THR A 108 4.27 1.84 -22.04
N ASP A 109 3.63 2.94 -22.24
CA ASP A 109 3.66 3.60 -23.51
C ASP A 109 4.88 4.45 -23.71
N ARG A 110 5.61 4.74 -22.80
CA ARG A 110 6.78 5.56 -22.93
C ARG A 110 7.00 6.09 -24.28
#